data_1ffdc47972b5f5d810130f755b3f149f
#
_entry.id   1ffdc47972b5f5d810130f755b3f149f
#
_cell.length_a   1.000
_cell.length_b   1.000
_cell.length_c   1.000
_cell.angle_alpha   90.00
_cell.angle_beta   90.00
_cell.angle_gamma   90.00
#
_symmetry.space_group_name_H-M   'P 1'
#
loop_
_entity.id
_entity.type
_entity.pdbx_description
1 polymer ?
#
loop_
_entity_poly.entity_id
_entity_poly.type
_entity_poly.pdbx_seq_one_letter_code
_entity_poly.pdbx_strand_id
1 'polypeptide(L)'
;MADQDRATGHPLIEDLVRRPQAYSFFQLVALLERLCRPKASVGSDGPAEGEVLRFRPELSFAFPVSDIAGLEQVRKDPPQFRLTTRFLGLYGTTSPLPPFYTEDLMAQEEGEEPVRSFLDLFHHRLLSLFYRCWAKYRYPVQFEASGEDRFSERMFAFIGLGTKELAQET
;
A
#
# COMPACT_ATOMS: atom_id res chain seq x y z
N MET A 1 -18.59 -13.76 -8.02
CA MET A 1 -19.34 -12.77 -7.22
C MET A 1 -19.36 -13.08 -5.72
N ALA A 2 -19.16 -14.32 -5.27
CA ALA A 2 -19.19 -14.70 -3.85
C ALA A 2 -17.84 -14.52 -3.09
N ASP A 3 -16.75 -14.23 -3.79
CA ASP A 3 -15.40 -14.15 -3.19
C ASP A 3 -15.01 -12.71 -2.76
N GLN A 4 -15.70 -11.70 -3.30
CA GLN A 4 -15.45 -10.28 -2.96
C GLN A 4 -16.08 -9.88 -1.62
N ASP A 5 -17.20 -10.47 -1.22
CA ASP A 5 -17.85 -10.21 0.07
C ASP A 5 -17.06 -10.75 1.27
N ARG A 6 -16.19 -11.73 1.04
CA ARG A 6 -15.32 -12.31 2.10
C ARG A 6 -14.16 -11.40 2.49
N ALA A 7 -13.70 -10.53 1.61
CA ALA A 7 -12.53 -9.71 1.87
C ALA A 7 -12.77 -8.62 2.92
N THR A 8 -13.95 -8.00 2.93
CA THR A 8 -14.26 -6.89 3.83
C THR A 8 -14.70 -7.31 5.24
N GLY A 9 -15.17 -8.56 5.40
CA GLY A 9 -15.56 -9.12 6.70
C GLY A 9 -14.48 -10.03 7.33
N HIS A 10 -13.26 -10.02 6.80
CA HIS A 10 -12.20 -10.85 7.33
C HIS A 10 -11.71 -10.30 8.69
N PRO A 11 -11.67 -11.12 9.78
CA PRO A 11 -11.33 -10.64 11.13
C PRO A 11 -9.95 -10.00 11.21
N LEU A 12 -9.02 -10.36 10.31
CA LEU A 12 -7.71 -9.74 10.22
C LEU A 12 -7.77 -8.30 9.70
N ILE A 13 -8.67 -8.00 8.75
CA ILE A 13 -8.84 -6.61 8.26
C ILE A 13 -9.38 -5.72 9.38
N GLU A 14 -10.30 -6.21 10.17
CA GLU A 14 -10.82 -5.48 11.34
C GLU A 14 -9.71 -5.21 12.37
N ASP A 15 -8.82 -6.18 12.60
CA ASP A 15 -7.67 -5.98 13.51
C ASP A 15 -6.66 -4.97 12.93
N LEU A 16 -6.39 -5.02 11.61
CA LEU A 16 -5.53 -4.06 10.92
C LEU A 16 -6.07 -2.63 11.05
N VAL A 17 -7.38 -2.44 10.89
CA VAL A 17 -8.03 -1.13 11.03
C VAL A 17 -8.03 -0.67 12.50
N ARG A 18 -8.27 -1.60 13.42
CA ARG A 18 -8.35 -1.28 14.87
C ARG A 18 -6.99 -0.95 15.48
N ARG A 19 -5.93 -1.65 15.08
CA ARG A 19 -4.58 -1.52 15.66
C ARG A 19 -3.49 -1.47 14.59
N PRO A 20 -3.54 -0.50 13.66
CA PRO A 20 -2.58 -0.43 12.57
C PRO A 20 -1.13 -0.25 13.04
N GLN A 21 -0.93 0.43 14.19
CA GLN A 21 0.39 0.71 14.75
C GLN A 21 1.11 -0.54 15.30
N ALA A 22 0.39 -1.68 15.47
CA ALA A 22 0.99 -2.95 15.86
C ALA A 22 1.75 -3.62 14.71
N TYR A 23 1.57 -3.14 13.49
CA TYR A 23 2.16 -3.68 12.27
C TYR A 23 3.18 -2.71 11.69
N SER A 24 4.24 -3.22 11.07
CA SER A 24 5.13 -2.38 10.27
C SER A 24 4.44 -1.97 8.96
N PHE A 25 4.86 -0.84 8.39
CA PHE A 25 4.34 -0.35 7.11
C PHE A 25 4.31 -1.44 6.03
N PHE A 26 5.43 -2.11 5.80
CA PHE A 26 5.55 -3.13 4.76
C PHE A 26 4.64 -4.35 5.00
N GLN A 27 4.55 -4.78 6.26
CA GLN A 27 3.70 -5.91 6.64
C GLN A 27 2.22 -5.60 6.41
N LEU A 28 1.77 -4.41 6.83
CA LEU A 28 0.38 -3.99 6.67
C LEU A 28 0.00 -3.90 5.19
N VAL A 29 0.84 -3.27 4.35
CA VAL A 29 0.61 -3.16 2.91
C VAL A 29 0.53 -4.55 2.26
N ALA A 30 1.50 -5.45 2.55
CA ALA A 30 1.52 -6.80 2.00
C ALA A 30 0.29 -7.62 2.41
N LEU A 31 -0.17 -7.49 3.67
CA LEU A 31 -1.37 -8.17 4.15
C LEU A 31 -2.63 -7.68 3.44
N LEU A 32 -2.80 -6.37 3.27
CA LEU A 32 -3.95 -5.80 2.57
C LEU A 32 -3.98 -6.20 1.09
N GLU A 33 -2.84 -6.20 0.40
CA GLU A 33 -2.76 -6.68 -0.98
C GLU A 33 -3.18 -8.14 -1.10
N ARG A 34 -2.71 -9.00 -0.20
CA ARG A 34 -3.05 -10.43 -0.20
C ARG A 34 -4.52 -10.71 0.13
N LEU A 35 -5.08 -9.98 1.10
CA LEU A 35 -6.46 -10.18 1.55
C LEU A 35 -7.47 -9.63 0.55
N CYS A 36 -7.21 -8.45 -0.01
CA CYS A 36 -8.15 -7.76 -0.90
C CYS A 36 -7.98 -8.15 -2.37
N ARG A 37 -6.84 -8.73 -2.78
CA ARG A 37 -6.52 -9.12 -4.16
C ARG A 37 -6.92 -8.03 -5.17
N PRO A 38 -6.34 -6.83 -5.10
CA PRO A 38 -6.72 -5.72 -5.96
C PRO A 38 -6.43 -6.01 -7.44
N LYS A 39 -7.14 -5.30 -8.32
CA LYS A 39 -6.89 -5.39 -9.79
C LYS A 39 -5.51 -4.85 -10.18
N ALA A 40 -4.97 -3.91 -9.41
CA ALA A 40 -3.67 -3.32 -9.59
C ALA A 40 -2.90 -3.36 -8.27
N SER A 41 -1.70 -3.93 -8.29
CA SER A 41 -0.79 -3.91 -7.14
C SER A 41 -0.34 -2.48 -6.84
N VAL A 42 -0.05 -2.20 -5.58
CA VAL A 42 0.40 -0.88 -5.11
C VAL A 42 1.62 -0.42 -5.92
N GLY A 43 1.50 0.76 -6.53
CA GLY A 43 2.54 1.36 -7.36
C GLY A 43 2.76 0.71 -8.72
N SER A 44 1.85 -0.13 -9.21
CA SER A 44 1.88 -0.63 -10.59
C SER A 44 1.58 0.48 -11.61
N ASP A 45 1.74 0.18 -12.90
CA ASP A 45 1.49 1.15 -13.98
C ASP A 45 -0.01 1.29 -14.32
N GLY A 46 -0.89 0.67 -13.53
CA GLY A 46 -2.34 0.75 -13.68
C GLY A 46 -2.95 2.05 -13.13
N PRO A 47 -4.23 2.27 -13.40
CA PRO A 47 -4.95 3.41 -12.83
C PRO A 47 -4.99 3.29 -11.30
N ALA A 48 -4.73 4.40 -10.64
CA ALA A 48 -4.69 4.48 -9.19
C ALA A 48 -6.02 4.03 -8.51
N GLU A 49 -7.13 4.09 -9.22
CA GLU A 49 -8.46 3.62 -8.75
C GLU A 49 -8.52 2.10 -8.55
N GLY A 50 -7.65 1.35 -9.23
CA GLY A 50 -7.55 -0.11 -9.08
C GLY A 50 -6.74 -0.56 -7.88
N GLU A 51 -6.02 0.34 -7.20
CA GLU A 51 -5.22 0.03 -6.03
C GLU A 51 -6.07 -0.01 -4.75
N VAL A 52 -5.74 -0.94 -3.85
CA VAL A 52 -6.44 -1.11 -2.57
C VAL A 52 -6.08 -0.02 -1.56
N LEU A 53 -4.92 0.60 -1.70
CA LEU A 53 -4.37 1.56 -0.75
C LEU A 53 -4.20 2.95 -1.34
N ARG A 54 -4.44 3.96 -0.49
CA ARG A 54 -4.04 5.35 -0.67
C ARG A 54 -3.17 5.77 0.49
N PHE A 55 -1.98 6.24 0.19
CA PHE A 55 -1.05 6.73 1.20
C PHE A 55 -1.22 8.22 1.40
N ARG A 56 -1.19 8.64 2.66
CA ARG A 56 -1.23 10.04 3.07
C ARG A 56 -0.31 10.24 4.27
N PRO A 57 0.50 11.29 4.36
CA PRO A 57 1.22 11.61 5.58
C PRO A 57 0.30 12.15 6.66
N GLU A 58 0.69 11.96 7.92
CA GLU A 58 0.05 12.63 9.04
C GLU A 58 0.36 14.12 9.03
N LEU A 59 -0.67 14.96 9.16
CA LEU A 59 -0.53 16.40 9.30
C LEU A 59 -0.37 16.73 10.78
N SER A 60 0.86 16.67 11.29
CA SER A 60 1.19 16.87 12.69
C SER A 60 2.65 17.25 12.87
N PHE A 61 2.96 18.03 13.91
CA PHE A 61 4.32 18.25 14.39
C PHE A 61 4.70 17.34 15.55
N ALA A 62 3.83 16.42 15.95
CA ALA A 62 4.12 15.47 17.00
C ALA A 62 5.23 14.51 16.61
N PHE A 63 6.06 14.11 17.57
CA PHE A 63 7.10 13.11 17.33
C PHE A 63 6.50 11.77 16.93
N PRO A 64 6.96 11.15 15.82
CA PRO A 64 6.42 9.88 15.34
C PRO A 64 6.78 8.72 16.29
N VAL A 65 5.79 8.08 16.86
CA VAL A 65 5.96 6.91 17.76
C VAL A 65 6.00 5.60 16.98
N SER A 66 5.38 5.57 15.80
CA SER A 66 5.30 4.41 14.92
C SER A 66 5.28 4.85 13.46
N ASP A 67 5.54 3.94 12.53
CA ASP A 67 5.51 4.21 11.07
C ASP A 67 4.10 4.62 10.60
N ILE A 68 3.07 4.11 11.27
CA ILE A 68 1.67 4.24 10.87
C ILE A 68 0.92 5.06 11.92
N ALA A 69 0.20 6.08 11.46
CA ALA A 69 -0.72 6.87 12.28
C ALA A 69 -2.10 6.22 12.35
N GLY A 70 -2.64 5.77 11.20
CA GLY A 70 -3.97 5.19 11.12
C GLY A 70 -4.23 4.46 9.81
N LEU A 71 -5.27 3.63 9.83
CA LEU A 71 -5.82 2.97 8.65
C LEU A 71 -7.33 3.16 8.64
N GLU A 72 -7.85 3.74 7.58
CA GLU A 72 -9.28 4.02 7.41
C GLU A 72 -9.82 3.32 6.16
N GLN A 73 -10.98 2.71 6.26
CA GLN A 73 -11.67 2.18 5.09
C GLN A 73 -12.47 3.29 4.42
N VAL A 74 -12.06 3.70 3.22
CA VAL A 74 -12.69 4.78 2.45
C VAL A 74 -13.86 4.26 1.63
N ARG A 75 -13.72 3.07 1.05
CA ARG A 75 -14.74 2.44 0.21
C ARG A 75 -14.81 0.94 0.51
N LYS A 76 -16.03 0.38 0.46
CA LYS A 76 -16.25 -1.05 0.74
C LYS A 76 -16.19 -1.91 -0.52
N ASP A 77 -16.71 -1.44 -1.64
CA ASP A 77 -16.76 -2.19 -2.89
C ASP A 77 -16.36 -1.31 -4.10
N PRO A 78 -15.26 -1.60 -4.78
CA PRO A 78 -14.15 -2.43 -4.30
C PRO A 78 -13.51 -1.85 -3.03
N PRO A 79 -12.93 -2.70 -2.16
CA PRO A 79 -12.37 -2.21 -0.90
C PRO A 79 -11.18 -1.29 -1.16
N GLN A 80 -11.21 -0.11 -0.56
CA GLN A 80 -10.14 0.87 -0.63
C GLN A 80 -9.88 1.45 0.76
N PHE A 81 -8.61 1.50 1.13
CA PHE A 81 -8.17 1.98 2.43
C PHE A 81 -7.25 3.20 2.27
N ARG A 82 -7.32 4.11 3.23
CA ARG A 82 -6.38 5.21 3.38
C ARG A 82 -5.43 4.88 4.51
N LEU A 83 -4.15 4.77 4.20
CA LEU A 83 -3.09 4.53 5.17
C LEU A 83 -2.38 5.85 5.46
N THR A 84 -2.48 6.32 6.70
CA THR A 84 -1.78 7.52 7.17
C THR A 84 -0.44 7.12 7.74
N THR A 85 0.65 7.66 7.16
CA THR A 85 2.03 7.35 7.53
C THR A 85 2.70 8.53 8.25
N ARG A 86 3.76 8.24 9.03
CA ARG A 86 4.54 9.22 9.77
C ARG A 86 5.97 9.39 9.26
N PHE A 87 6.24 8.91 8.05
CA PHE A 87 7.55 9.00 7.42
C PHE A 87 7.42 9.36 5.95
N LEU A 88 8.51 9.83 5.34
CA LEU A 88 8.60 10.26 3.94
C LEU A 88 7.52 11.27 3.54
N GLY A 89 7.12 12.15 4.47
CA GLY A 89 6.15 13.20 4.22
C GLY A 89 6.75 14.44 3.55
N LEU A 90 6.03 15.09 2.61
CA LEU A 90 6.34 16.45 2.13
C LEU A 90 5.76 17.53 3.07
N TYR A 91 4.97 17.14 4.04
CA TYR A 91 4.52 17.95 5.16
C TYR A 91 4.54 17.12 6.45
N GLY A 92 4.39 17.76 7.60
CA GLY A 92 4.53 17.13 8.92
C GLY A 92 5.97 17.13 9.43
N THR A 93 6.21 16.37 10.50
CA THR A 93 7.47 16.41 11.28
C THR A 93 8.72 16.01 10.48
N THR A 94 8.58 15.10 9.52
CA THR A 94 9.69 14.57 8.72
C THR A 94 9.81 15.22 7.34
N SER A 95 9.14 16.36 7.14
CA SER A 95 9.12 17.08 5.87
C SER A 95 10.48 17.68 5.51
N PRO A 96 10.93 17.54 4.26
CA PRO A 96 12.06 18.30 3.74
C PRO A 96 11.69 19.76 3.37
N LEU A 97 10.39 20.07 3.32
CA LEU A 97 9.90 21.41 3.07
C LEU A 97 9.96 22.28 4.34
N PRO A 98 10.06 23.60 4.19
CA PRO A 98 10.00 24.49 5.35
C PRO A 98 8.74 24.31 6.19
N PRO A 99 8.84 24.45 7.53
CA PRO A 99 7.72 24.21 8.46
C PRO A 99 6.45 25.01 8.18
N PHE A 100 6.57 26.21 7.62
CA PHE A 100 5.42 27.07 7.33
C PHE A 100 4.41 26.43 6.36
N TYR A 101 4.86 25.55 5.43
CA TYR A 101 3.92 24.79 4.58
C TYR A 101 3.02 23.86 5.41
N THR A 102 3.57 23.25 6.44
CA THR A 102 2.79 22.39 7.35
C THR A 102 1.85 23.24 8.22
N GLU A 103 2.32 24.41 8.69
CA GLU A 103 1.52 25.34 9.46
C GLU A 103 0.33 25.87 8.65
N ASP A 104 0.58 26.29 7.41
CA ASP A 104 -0.47 26.73 6.49
C ASP A 104 -1.51 25.65 6.23
N LEU A 105 -1.07 24.40 6.04
CA LEU A 105 -1.98 23.26 5.86
C LEU A 105 -2.80 22.98 7.13
N MET A 106 -2.22 23.16 8.31
CA MET A 106 -2.92 22.98 9.58
C MET A 106 -3.92 24.10 9.88
N ALA A 107 -3.68 25.30 9.33
CA ALA A 107 -4.56 26.47 9.47
C ALA A 107 -5.75 26.45 8.50
N GLN A 108 -5.72 25.61 7.45
CA GLN A 108 -6.83 25.49 6.50
C GLN A 108 -8.02 24.78 7.14
N GLU A 109 -9.23 25.22 6.79
CA GLU A 109 -10.46 24.57 7.23
C GLU A 109 -10.63 23.19 6.56
N GLU A 110 -11.27 22.27 7.27
CA GLU A 110 -11.58 20.95 6.71
C GLU A 110 -12.47 21.09 5.46
N GLY A 111 -12.01 20.55 4.33
CA GLY A 111 -12.72 20.56 3.05
C GLY A 111 -12.10 21.46 1.99
N GLU A 112 -11.26 22.41 2.32
CA GLU A 112 -10.50 23.26 1.39
C GLU A 112 -9.01 22.94 1.42
N GLU A 113 -8.62 21.75 0.96
CA GLU A 113 -7.23 21.28 1.01
C GLU A 113 -6.63 21.02 -0.40
N PRO A 114 -6.67 21.99 -1.36
CA PRO A 114 -6.16 21.72 -2.72
C PRO A 114 -4.65 21.47 -2.73
N VAL A 115 -3.88 22.21 -1.92
CA VAL A 115 -2.42 22.07 -1.80
C VAL A 115 -2.07 20.72 -1.19
N ARG A 116 -2.77 20.32 -0.13
CA ARG A 116 -2.59 19.02 0.52
C ARG A 116 -2.89 17.87 -0.44
N SER A 117 -4.02 17.95 -1.15
CA SER A 117 -4.42 16.95 -2.14
C SER A 117 -3.39 16.82 -3.27
N PHE A 118 -2.81 17.92 -3.71
CA PHE A 118 -1.73 17.94 -4.70
C PHE A 118 -0.47 17.25 -4.15
N LEU A 119 -0.03 17.56 -2.94
CA LEU A 119 1.12 16.92 -2.30
C LEU A 119 0.87 15.42 -2.06
N ASP A 120 -0.37 15.04 -1.72
CA ASP A 120 -0.75 13.65 -1.50
C ASP A 120 -0.61 12.77 -2.75
N LEU A 121 -0.72 13.33 -3.96
CA LEU A 121 -0.43 12.59 -5.20
C LEU A 121 1.03 12.13 -5.25
N PHE A 122 1.95 13.00 -4.89
CA PHE A 122 3.38 12.66 -4.84
C PHE A 122 3.67 11.68 -3.71
N HIS A 123 3.10 11.89 -2.53
CA HIS A 123 3.26 10.99 -1.40
C HIS A 123 2.82 9.56 -1.74
N HIS A 124 1.64 9.45 -2.30
CA HIS A 124 1.11 8.14 -2.70
C HIS A 124 2.09 7.44 -3.64
N ARG A 125 2.60 8.13 -4.66
CA ARG A 125 3.54 7.55 -5.62
C ARG A 125 4.88 7.20 -5.00
N LEU A 126 5.45 8.07 -4.17
CA LEU A 126 6.73 7.85 -3.51
C LEU A 126 6.67 6.64 -2.56
N LEU A 127 5.65 6.56 -1.70
CA LEU A 127 5.47 5.45 -0.78
C LEU A 127 5.16 4.14 -1.51
N SER A 128 4.41 4.20 -2.60
CA SER A 128 4.15 3.04 -3.46
C SER A 128 5.45 2.50 -4.08
N LEU A 129 6.31 3.38 -4.61
CA LEU A 129 7.61 2.99 -5.16
C LEU A 129 8.54 2.48 -4.06
N PHE A 130 8.52 3.07 -2.88
CA PHE A 130 9.30 2.61 -1.72
C PHE A 130 8.90 1.19 -1.31
N TYR A 131 7.60 0.91 -1.23
CA TYR A 131 7.10 -0.44 -1.00
C TYR A 131 7.53 -1.42 -2.08
N ARG A 132 7.42 -1.05 -3.37
CA ARG A 132 7.86 -1.90 -4.49
C ARG A 132 9.35 -2.20 -4.44
N CYS A 133 10.19 -1.21 -4.10
CA CYS A 133 11.63 -1.42 -3.92
C CYS A 133 11.91 -2.48 -2.84
N TRP A 134 11.21 -2.43 -1.73
CA TRP A 134 11.32 -3.41 -0.67
C TRP A 134 10.81 -4.79 -1.11
N ALA A 135 9.61 -4.86 -1.71
CA ALA A 135 8.97 -6.09 -2.16
C ALA A 135 9.80 -6.83 -3.21
N LYS A 136 10.52 -6.09 -4.08
CA LYS A 136 11.36 -6.65 -5.15
C LYS A 136 12.40 -7.66 -4.65
N TYR A 137 12.87 -7.51 -3.41
CA TYR A 137 13.90 -8.37 -2.82
C TYR A 137 13.34 -9.35 -1.78
N ARG A 138 12.00 -9.47 -1.68
CA ARG A 138 11.31 -10.33 -0.70
C ARG A 138 10.52 -11.41 -1.40
N TYR A 139 11.14 -12.57 -1.61
CA TYR A 139 10.49 -13.73 -2.24
C TYR A 139 9.13 -14.08 -1.63
N PRO A 140 8.95 -14.17 -0.28
CA PRO A 140 7.65 -14.50 0.30
C PRO A 140 6.53 -13.51 -0.04
N VAL A 141 6.86 -12.26 -0.41
CA VAL A 141 5.88 -11.24 -0.82
C VAL A 141 5.52 -11.41 -2.29
N GLN A 142 6.48 -11.80 -3.12
CA GLN A 142 6.29 -11.99 -4.57
C GLN A 142 5.73 -13.36 -4.93
N PHE A 143 5.78 -14.32 -4.02
CA PHE A 143 5.36 -15.69 -4.29
C PHE A 143 3.87 -15.78 -4.64
N GLU A 144 3.58 -16.36 -5.79
CA GLU A 144 2.26 -16.72 -6.27
C GLU A 144 2.12 -18.23 -6.33
N ALA A 145 1.04 -18.75 -5.74
CA ALA A 145 0.78 -20.20 -5.74
C ALA A 145 0.57 -20.78 -7.15
N SER A 146 0.24 -19.91 -8.13
CA SER A 146 0.16 -20.27 -9.55
C SER A 146 1.53 -20.57 -10.20
N GLY A 147 2.64 -20.18 -9.55
CA GLY A 147 3.98 -20.32 -10.10
C GLY A 147 4.33 -19.31 -11.21
N GLU A 148 3.50 -18.29 -11.40
CA GLU A 148 3.71 -17.23 -12.41
C GLU A 148 4.63 -16.11 -11.92
N ASP A 149 5.16 -16.22 -10.68
CA ASP A 149 6.14 -15.28 -10.17
C ASP A 149 7.52 -15.48 -10.83
N ARG A 150 8.30 -14.39 -10.94
CA ARG A 150 9.62 -14.38 -11.59
C ARG A 150 10.62 -15.38 -11.01
N PHE A 151 10.50 -15.73 -9.75
CA PHE A 151 11.41 -16.69 -9.13
C PHE A 151 11.03 -18.11 -9.55
N SER A 152 9.75 -18.46 -9.48
CA SER A 152 9.22 -19.74 -9.95
C SER A 152 9.51 -19.94 -11.43
N GLU A 153 9.33 -18.94 -12.31
CA GLU A 153 9.70 -19.00 -13.72
C GLU A 153 11.18 -19.35 -13.92
N ARG A 154 12.09 -18.74 -13.13
CA ARG A 154 13.52 -19.05 -13.19
C ARG A 154 13.82 -20.48 -12.73
N MET A 155 13.16 -20.92 -11.63
CA MET A 155 13.32 -22.30 -11.15
C MET A 155 12.83 -23.31 -12.19
N PHE A 156 11.67 -23.06 -12.82
CA PHE A 156 11.19 -23.89 -13.93
C PHE A 156 12.16 -23.90 -15.10
N ALA A 157 12.76 -22.77 -15.44
CA ALA A 157 13.77 -22.71 -16.49
C ALA A 157 15.00 -23.57 -16.15
N PHE A 158 15.47 -23.60 -14.90
CA PHE A 158 16.59 -24.44 -14.45
C PHE A 158 16.31 -25.94 -14.56
N ILE A 159 15.09 -26.39 -14.33
CA ILE A 159 14.70 -27.80 -14.46
C ILE A 159 14.20 -28.18 -15.87
N GLY A 160 14.29 -27.23 -16.83
CA GLY A 160 13.91 -27.47 -18.22
C GLY A 160 12.43 -27.26 -18.55
N LEU A 161 11.62 -26.80 -17.59
CA LEU A 161 10.19 -26.50 -17.75
C LEU A 161 9.93 -25.00 -17.98
N GLY A 162 10.87 -24.29 -18.59
CA GLY A 162 10.80 -22.82 -18.77
C GLY A 162 9.79 -22.35 -19.82
N THR A 163 9.18 -23.25 -20.60
CA THR A 163 8.10 -22.90 -21.53
C THR A 163 6.75 -23.23 -20.91
N LYS A 164 5.79 -22.31 -21.04
CA LYS A 164 4.43 -22.48 -20.47
C LYS A 164 3.72 -23.75 -20.95
N GLU A 165 4.04 -24.22 -22.13
CA GLU A 165 3.49 -25.43 -22.73
C GLU A 165 3.95 -26.70 -21.98
N LEU A 166 5.21 -26.77 -21.58
CA LEU A 166 5.76 -27.90 -20.81
C LEU A 166 5.30 -27.90 -19.34
N ALA A 167 5.05 -26.74 -18.77
CA ALA A 167 4.58 -26.62 -17.39
C ALA A 167 3.08 -27.04 -17.21
N GLN A 168 2.31 -27.10 -18.30
CA GLN A 168 0.89 -27.48 -18.27
C GLN A 168 0.68 -28.99 -18.52
N GLU A 169 1.67 -29.71 -19.00
CA GLU A 169 1.60 -31.15 -19.30
C GLU A 169 2.05 -32.05 -18.12
N THR A 170 2.50 -31.46 -17.01
CA THR A 170 3.00 -32.18 -15.82
C THR A 170 2.09 -31.97 -14.61
#